data_0b1f894f1ec18f2f8fd7cdad1fcd575c
#
_entry.id   0b1f894f1ec18f2f8fd7cdad1fcd575c
#
_cell.length_a   1.000
_cell.length_b   1.000
_cell.length_c   1.000
_cell.angle_alpha   90.00
_cell.angle_beta   90.00
_cell.angle_gamma   90.00
#
_symmetry.space_group_name_H-M   'P 1'
#
loop_
_entity.id
_entity.type
_entity.pdbx_description
1 polymer ?
#
loop_
_entity_poly.entity_id
_entity_poly.type
_entity_poly.pdbx_seq_one_letter_code
_entity_poly.pdbx_strand_id
1 'polypeptide(L)'
;MRVFRVLWPLISLPMMLSFCYIYNATRSFGSTMWRSAAKCGATFVAVITAVLGIVLFNRPANAWLLALALLFCCIADFVIERDFRFGVISFGLAHLVLIGYIAQVGGFRWGTVVAALIIYGIIALIFRQYLHSLGSMLLPMVLYPLVLSFMTAMAGTLPFAVSPQWI
;
A
#
# COMPACT_ATOMS: atom_id res chain seq x y z
N MET A 1 10.99 -14.82 -20.99
CA MET A 1 10.99 -13.87 -19.88
C MET A 1 10.90 -12.39 -20.29
N ARG A 2 11.67 -11.91 -21.32
CA ARG A 2 11.56 -10.48 -21.78
C ARG A 2 10.15 -10.11 -22.22
N VAL A 3 9.47 -10.97 -22.97
CA VAL A 3 8.10 -10.77 -23.43
C VAL A 3 7.13 -10.58 -22.26
N PHE A 4 7.26 -11.37 -21.20
CA PHE A 4 6.41 -11.25 -20.00
C PHE A 4 6.61 -9.91 -19.29
N ARG A 5 7.83 -9.38 -19.19
CA ARG A 5 8.11 -8.07 -18.57
C ARG A 5 7.38 -6.91 -19.25
N VAL A 6 7.14 -7.02 -20.56
CA VAL A 6 6.43 -5.98 -21.33
C VAL A 6 4.94 -6.24 -21.37
N LEU A 7 4.52 -7.48 -21.62
CA LEU A 7 3.10 -7.80 -21.80
C LEU A 7 2.31 -7.77 -20.49
N TRP A 8 2.90 -8.22 -19.37
CA TRP A 8 2.18 -8.28 -18.11
C TRP A 8 1.73 -6.90 -17.59
N PRO A 9 2.57 -5.86 -17.56
CA PRO A 9 2.11 -4.50 -17.22
C PRO A 9 1.02 -3.97 -18.14
N LEU A 10 1.09 -4.29 -19.45
CA LEU A 10 0.05 -3.90 -20.42
C LEU A 10 -1.31 -4.55 -20.16
N ILE A 11 -1.34 -5.68 -19.48
CA ILE A 11 -2.58 -6.38 -19.11
C ILE A 11 -3.01 -5.98 -17.69
N SER A 12 -2.09 -5.99 -16.73
CA SER A 12 -2.41 -5.75 -15.32
C SER A 12 -2.86 -4.32 -15.03
N LEU A 13 -2.25 -3.32 -15.69
CA LEU A 13 -2.65 -1.92 -15.53
C LEU A 13 -4.08 -1.64 -15.99
N PRO A 14 -4.52 -2.03 -17.21
CA PRO A 14 -5.92 -1.88 -17.61
C PRO A 14 -6.88 -2.64 -16.71
N MET A 15 -6.51 -3.84 -16.22
CA MET A 15 -7.33 -4.59 -15.26
C MET A 15 -7.52 -3.80 -13.96
N MET A 16 -6.45 -3.28 -13.38
CA MET A 16 -6.54 -2.46 -12.16
C MET A 16 -7.39 -1.21 -12.39
N LEU A 17 -7.18 -0.51 -13.51
CA LEU A 17 -7.98 0.67 -13.87
C LEU A 17 -9.46 0.33 -14.08
N SER A 18 -9.76 -0.83 -14.68
CA SER A 18 -11.14 -1.31 -14.84
C SER A 18 -11.81 -1.55 -13.49
N PHE A 19 -11.12 -2.16 -12.53
CA PHE A 19 -11.64 -2.31 -11.18
C PHE A 19 -11.84 -0.98 -10.46
N CYS A 20 -10.92 -0.03 -10.62
CA CYS A 20 -11.08 1.34 -10.09
C CYS A 20 -12.29 2.05 -10.71
N TYR A 21 -12.50 1.89 -12.01
CA TYR A 21 -13.66 2.43 -12.71
C TYR A 21 -14.96 1.80 -12.20
N ILE A 22 -15.02 0.46 -12.09
CA ILE A 22 -16.17 -0.28 -11.55
C ILE A 22 -16.48 0.18 -10.13
N TYR A 23 -15.44 0.33 -9.27
CA TYR A 23 -15.61 0.85 -7.92
C TYR A 23 -16.26 2.23 -7.92
N ASN A 24 -15.75 3.14 -8.76
CA ASN A 24 -16.30 4.50 -8.84
C ASN A 24 -17.74 4.51 -9.38
N ALA A 25 -18.04 3.72 -10.40
CA ALA A 25 -19.38 3.57 -10.96
C ALA A 25 -20.39 2.96 -9.97
N THR A 26 -19.96 2.00 -9.15
CA THR A 26 -20.82 1.32 -8.16
C THR A 26 -20.95 2.09 -6.84
N ARG A 27 -20.14 3.14 -6.64
CA ARG A 27 -20.15 3.94 -5.41
C ARG A 27 -21.52 4.56 -5.13
N SER A 28 -22.24 4.99 -6.17
CA SER A 28 -23.54 5.66 -6.03
C SER A 28 -24.73 4.72 -6.02
N PHE A 29 -24.63 3.54 -6.65
CA PHE A 29 -25.77 2.66 -6.92
C PHE A 29 -25.57 1.21 -6.48
N GLY A 30 -24.32 0.82 -6.19
CA GLY A 30 -23.97 -0.56 -5.89
C GLY A 30 -24.12 -0.94 -4.40
N SER A 31 -24.33 -2.23 -4.16
CA SER A 31 -24.23 -2.79 -2.80
C SER A 31 -22.80 -2.68 -2.28
N THR A 32 -22.66 -2.66 -0.95
CA THR A 32 -21.35 -2.65 -0.28
C THR A 32 -20.47 -3.82 -0.74
N MET A 33 -21.08 -4.97 -1.06
CA MET A 33 -20.37 -6.15 -1.53
C MET A 33 -19.68 -5.93 -2.89
N TRP A 34 -20.35 -5.29 -3.86
CA TRP A 34 -19.75 -4.98 -5.16
C TRP A 34 -18.63 -3.96 -5.06
N ARG A 35 -18.76 -2.97 -4.18
CA ARG A 35 -17.71 -1.99 -3.91
C ARG A 35 -16.47 -2.65 -3.30
N SER A 36 -16.67 -3.50 -2.27
CA SER A 36 -15.57 -4.27 -1.66
C SER A 36 -14.91 -5.17 -2.70
N ALA A 37 -15.69 -5.90 -3.51
CA ALA A 37 -15.15 -6.79 -4.54
C ALA A 37 -14.32 -6.04 -5.60
N ALA A 38 -14.75 -4.85 -6.03
CA ALA A 38 -14.01 -4.03 -6.98
C ALA A 38 -12.68 -3.52 -6.40
N LYS A 39 -12.68 -3.02 -5.15
CA LYS A 39 -11.44 -2.63 -4.45
C LYS A 39 -10.48 -3.81 -4.32
N CYS A 40 -10.96 -4.90 -3.73
CA CYS A 40 -10.16 -6.12 -3.56
C CYS A 40 -9.64 -6.65 -4.90
N GLY A 41 -10.44 -6.56 -5.98
CA GLY A 41 -10.03 -6.96 -7.32
C GLY A 41 -8.80 -6.20 -7.82
N ALA A 42 -8.80 -4.87 -7.66
CA ALA A 42 -7.64 -4.05 -8.03
C ALA A 42 -6.39 -4.43 -7.25
N THR A 43 -6.50 -4.54 -5.92
CA THR A 43 -5.38 -4.89 -5.03
C THR A 43 -4.94 -6.34 -5.26
N PHE A 44 -5.87 -7.26 -5.55
CA PHE A 44 -5.55 -8.65 -5.85
C PHE A 44 -4.74 -8.81 -7.14
N VAL A 45 -5.00 -8.00 -8.16
CA VAL A 45 -4.13 -7.95 -9.37
C VAL A 45 -2.70 -7.56 -8.99
N ALA A 46 -2.53 -6.62 -8.05
CA ALA A 46 -1.19 -6.26 -7.55
C ALA A 46 -0.53 -7.43 -6.81
N VAL A 47 -1.28 -8.20 -5.99
CA VAL A 47 -0.78 -9.42 -5.34
C VAL A 47 -0.29 -10.43 -6.38
N ILE A 48 -1.12 -10.74 -7.39
CA ILE A 48 -0.74 -11.65 -8.47
C ILE A 48 0.53 -11.15 -9.17
N THR A 49 0.60 -9.86 -9.46
CA THR A 49 1.77 -9.24 -10.11
C THR A 49 3.04 -9.45 -9.28
N ALA A 50 2.96 -9.22 -7.95
CA ALA A 50 4.08 -9.44 -7.05
C ALA A 50 4.52 -10.91 -7.02
N VAL A 51 3.57 -11.83 -6.86
CA VAL A 51 3.84 -13.28 -6.83
C VAL A 51 4.48 -13.75 -8.14
N LEU A 52 3.91 -13.36 -9.28
CA LEU A 52 4.48 -13.71 -10.59
C LEU A 52 5.87 -13.11 -10.76
N GLY A 53 6.10 -11.88 -10.30
CA GLY A 53 7.42 -11.25 -10.31
C GLY A 53 8.43 -12.02 -9.47
N ILE A 54 8.03 -12.51 -8.29
CA ILE A 54 8.89 -13.28 -7.40
C ILE A 54 9.25 -14.62 -8.03
N VAL A 55 8.25 -15.37 -8.49
CA VAL A 55 8.43 -16.73 -9.03
C VAL A 55 9.20 -16.72 -10.36
N LEU A 56 8.77 -15.86 -11.31
CA LEU A 56 9.35 -15.86 -12.66
C LEU A 56 10.75 -15.27 -12.73
N PHE A 57 11.10 -14.39 -11.81
CA PHE A 57 12.43 -13.78 -11.77
C PHE A 57 13.31 -14.32 -10.65
N ASN A 58 12.88 -15.40 -9.99
CA ASN A 58 13.60 -16.07 -8.90
C ASN A 58 14.13 -15.06 -7.86
N ARG A 59 13.24 -14.19 -7.38
CA ARG A 59 13.60 -13.16 -6.41
C ARG A 59 13.93 -13.76 -5.05
N PRO A 60 14.75 -13.10 -4.24
CA PRO A 60 15.12 -13.60 -2.92
C PRO A 60 13.92 -13.76 -2.00
N ALA A 61 14.05 -14.62 -0.99
CA ALA A 61 12.96 -15.00 -0.09
C ALA A 61 12.28 -13.81 0.61
N ASN A 62 13.02 -12.73 0.90
CA ASN A 62 12.46 -11.51 1.49
C ASN A 62 11.44 -10.80 0.58
N ALA A 63 11.48 -11.04 -0.74
CA ALA A 63 10.48 -10.48 -1.66
C ALA A 63 9.06 -10.98 -1.38
N TRP A 64 8.90 -12.14 -0.71
CA TRP A 64 7.59 -12.62 -0.27
C TRP A 64 6.91 -11.70 0.75
N LEU A 65 7.67 -10.88 1.48
CA LEU A 65 7.11 -9.85 2.36
C LEU A 65 6.30 -8.81 1.58
N LEU A 66 6.72 -8.49 0.35
CA LEU A 66 5.95 -7.60 -0.52
C LEU A 66 4.60 -8.22 -0.90
N ALA A 67 4.58 -9.49 -1.30
CA ALA A 67 3.35 -10.19 -1.63
C ALA A 67 2.42 -10.31 -0.40
N LEU A 68 2.99 -10.57 0.78
CA LEU A 68 2.27 -10.62 2.05
C LEU A 68 1.67 -9.26 2.41
N ALA A 69 2.43 -8.17 2.29
CA ALA A 69 1.93 -6.82 2.54
C ALA A 69 0.75 -6.47 1.62
N LEU A 70 0.87 -6.77 0.32
CA LEU A 70 -0.22 -6.55 -0.65
C LEU A 70 -1.45 -7.41 -0.34
N LEU A 71 -1.26 -8.64 0.16
CA LEU A 71 -2.36 -9.49 0.61
C LEU A 71 -3.09 -8.87 1.81
N PHE A 72 -2.36 -8.33 2.79
CA PHE A 72 -2.97 -7.57 3.89
C PHE A 72 -3.70 -6.32 3.40
N CYS A 73 -3.19 -5.62 2.39
CA CYS A 73 -3.91 -4.52 1.75
C CYS A 73 -5.22 -4.99 1.13
N CYS A 74 -5.22 -6.14 0.43
CA CYS A 74 -6.42 -6.72 -0.16
C CYS A 74 -7.47 -7.08 0.91
N ILE A 75 -7.03 -7.67 2.02
CA ILE A 75 -7.91 -7.96 3.17
C ILE A 75 -8.45 -6.64 3.77
N ALA A 76 -7.60 -5.63 3.92
CA ALA A 76 -7.99 -4.33 4.44
C ALA A 76 -9.03 -3.64 3.56
N ASP A 77 -8.89 -3.72 2.22
CA ASP A 77 -9.87 -3.19 1.26
C ASP A 77 -11.25 -3.84 1.41
N PHE A 78 -11.28 -5.11 1.77
CA PHE A 78 -12.53 -5.82 2.02
C PHE A 78 -13.15 -5.43 3.37
N VAL A 79 -12.33 -5.32 4.40
CA VAL A 79 -12.78 -5.08 5.77
C VAL A 79 -13.22 -3.63 5.96
N ILE A 80 -12.55 -2.66 5.33
CA ILE A 80 -12.82 -1.23 5.55
C ILE A 80 -14.24 -0.80 5.15
N GLU A 81 -14.84 -1.49 4.18
CA GLU A 81 -16.23 -1.24 3.77
C GLU A 81 -17.27 -1.75 4.79
N ARG A 82 -16.86 -2.61 5.71
CA ARG A 82 -17.70 -3.19 6.77
C ARG A 82 -17.44 -2.58 8.13
N ASP A 83 -16.17 -2.46 8.47
CA ASP A 83 -15.71 -1.84 9.71
C ASP A 83 -14.43 -1.03 9.43
N PHE A 84 -14.59 0.28 9.50
CA PHE A 84 -13.51 1.24 9.24
C PHE A 84 -12.30 1.03 10.16
N ARG A 85 -12.54 0.72 11.45
CA ARG A 85 -11.46 0.55 12.44
C ARG A 85 -10.57 -0.63 12.11
N PHE A 86 -11.18 -1.78 11.87
CA PHE A 86 -10.43 -2.99 11.49
C PHE A 86 -9.75 -2.85 10.13
N GLY A 87 -10.36 -2.12 9.19
CA GLY A 87 -9.74 -1.80 7.91
C GLY A 87 -8.47 -0.98 8.09
N VAL A 88 -8.51 0.08 8.90
CA VAL A 88 -7.33 0.93 9.19
C VAL A 88 -6.22 0.14 9.89
N ILE A 89 -6.56 -0.73 10.85
CA ILE A 89 -5.59 -1.59 11.52
C ILE A 89 -4.94 -2.55 10.52
N SER A 90 -5.73 -3.19 9.64
CA SER A 90 -5.22 -4.10 8.61
C SER A 90 -4.29 -3.40 7.63
N PHE A 91 -4.61 -2.18 7.20
CA PHE A 91 -3.72 -1.35 6.41
C PHE A 91 -2.44 -0.99 7.17
N GLY A 92 -2.56 -0.64 8.45
CA GLY A 92 -1.40 -0.36 9.31
C GLY A 92 -0.44 -1.56 9.35
N LEU A 93 -0.95 -2.77 9.55
CA LEU A 93 -0.17 -4.01 9.52
C LEU A 93 0.49 -4.24 8.16
N ALA A 94 -0.23 -4.03 7.06
CA ALA A 94 0.33 -4.11 5.70
C ALA A 94 1.52 -3.19 5.52
N HIS A 95 1.42 -1.93 5.98
CA HIS A 95 2.51 -0.95 5.88
C HIS A 95 3.69 -1.31 6.79
N LEU A 96 3.47 -1.89 7.97
CA LEU A 96 4.56 -2.37 8.82
C LEU A 96 5.34 -3.52 8.15
N VAL A 97 4.65 -4.47 7.52
CA VAL A 97 5.30 -5.53 6.74
C VAL A 97 6.08 -4.95 5.56
N LEU A 98 5.53 -3.94 4.89
CA LEU A 98 6.20 -3.26 3.78
C LEU A 98 7.45 -2.49 4.23
N ILE A 99 7.38 -1.81 5.38
CA ILE A 99 8.54 -1.17 6.02
C ILE A 99 9.63 -2.21 6.29
N GLY A 100 9.27 -3.36 6.84
CA GLY A 100 10.20 -4.47 7.07
C GLY A 100 10.87 -4.97 5.79
N TYR A 101 10.12 -5.08 4.70
CA TYR A 101 10.66 -5.42 3.38
C TYR A 101 11.63 -4.35 2.87
N ILE A 102 11.23 -3.08 2.88
CA ILE A 102 12.04 -1.97 2.39
C ILE A 102 13.34 -1.85 3.21
N ALA A 103 13.26 -2.03 4.54
CA ALA A 103 14.42 -2.01 5.42
C ALA A 103 15.45 -3.10 5.07
N GLN A 104 14.99 -4.29 4.66
CA GLN A 104 15.88 -5.37 4.24
C GLN A 104 16.53 -5.11 2.88
N VAL A 105 15.86 -4.38 1.99
CA VAL A 105 16.38 -4.07 0.64
C VAL A 105 17.30 -2.86 0.64
N GLY A 106 16.91 -1.79 1.30
CA GLY A 106 17.58 -0.48 1.22
C GLY A 106 18.31 -0.04 2.49
N GLY A 107 18.10 -0.78 3.59
CA GLY A 107 18.60 -0.38 4.90
C GLY A 107 17.88 0.82 5.50
N PHE A 108 18.30 1.21 6.69
CA PHE A 108 17.76 2.37 7.40
C PHE A 108 18.70 3.57 7.26
N ARG A 109 18.12 4.74 7.01
CA ARG A 109 18.86 6.02 6.89
C ARG A 109 18.21 7.09 7.76
N TRP A 110 19.02 7.89 8.44
CA TRP A 110 18.52 9.00 9.24
C TRP A 110 17.71 10.03 8.44
N GLY A 111 18.07 10.27 7.16
CA GLY A 111 17.30 11.13 6.25
C GLY A 111 15.86 10.66 6.06
N THR A 112 15.59 9.36 6.18
CA THR A 112 14.24 8.80 6.13
C THR A 112 13.38 9.28 7.30
N VAL A 113 13.96 9.38 8.50
CA VAL A 113 13.23 9.89 9.69
C VAL A 113 12.86 11.35 9.50
N VAL A 114 13.80 12.16 9.03
CA VAL A 114 13.54 13.60 8.77
C VAL A 114 12.45 13.76 7.71
N ALA A 115 12.54 13.02 6.60
CA ALA A 115 11.51 13.04 5.56
C ALA A 115 10.14 12.58 6.08
N ALA A 116 10.09 11.51 6.87
CA ALA A 116 8.86 11.03 7.49
C ALA A 116 8.22 12.06 8.41
N LEU A 117 9.03 12.74 9.24
CA LEU A 117 8.54 13.79 10.14
C LEU A 117 8.01 15.00 9.37
N ILE A 118 8.66 15.38 8.26
CA ILE A 118 8.17 16.47 7.40
C ILE A 118 6.82 16.09 6.80
N ILE A 119 6.70 14.89 6.18
CA ILE A 119 5.46 14.41 5.59
C ILE A 119 4.36 14.36 6.64
N TYR A 120 4.64 13.75 7.79
CA TYR A 120 3.68 13.66 8.89
C TYR A 120 3.25 15.02 9.42
N GLY A 121 4.21 15.95 9.59
CA GLY A 121 3.94 17.32 10.02
C GLY A 121 3.01 18.07 9.06
N ILE A 122 3.22 17.94 7.75
CA ILE A 122 2.34 18.51 6.73
C ILE A 122 0.92 17.93 6.85
N ILE A 123 0.79 16.61 6.97
CA ILE A 123 -0.50 15.94 7.15
C ILE A 123 -1.18 16.42 8.43
N ALA A 124 -0.44 16.47 9.55
CA ALA A 124 -0.97 16.93 10.84
C ALA A 124 -1.45 18.38 10.80
N LEU A 125 -0.72 19.27 10.11
CA LEU A 125 -1.12 20.66 9.92
C LEU A 125 -2.41 20.79 9.10
N ILE A 126 -2.54 20.02 8.02
CA ILE A 126 -3.75 20.04 7.16
C ILE A 126 -4.96 19.55 7.95
N PHE A 127 -4.81 18.47 8.72
CA PHE A 127 -5.93 17.83 9.40
C PHE A 127 -6.17 18.31 10.83
N ARG A 128 -5.35 19.24 11.37
CA ARG A 128 -5.42 19.71 12.77
C ARG A 128 -6.82 20.16 13.20
N GLN A 129 -7.55 20.82 12.30
CA GLN A 129 -8.89 21.33 12.59
C GLN A 129 -9.94 20.23 12.79
N TYR A 130 -9.70 19.04 12.26
CA TYR A 130 -10.61 17.89 12.37
C TYR A 130 -10.31 16.99 13.57
N LEU A 131 -9.15 17.14 14.22
CA LEU A 131 -8.72 16.28 15.33
C LEU A 131 -9.68 16.30 16.52
N HIS A 132 -10.27 17.47 16.81
CA HIS A 132 -11.22 17.62 17.92
C HIS A 132 -12.56 16.89 17.69
N SER A 133 -12.92 16.60 16.44
CA SER A 133 -14.18 15.95 16.07
C SER A 133 -14.08 14.42 15.95
N LEU A 134 -12.88 13.85 16.06
CA LEU A 134 -12.64 12.42 15.77
C LEU A 134 -13.04 11.48 16.90
N GLY A 135 -13.18 11.95 18.15
CA GLY A 135 -13.55 11.10 19.29
C GLY A 135 -12.70 9.84 19.38
N SER A 136 -13.34 8.67 19.38
CA SER A 136 -12.67 7.37 19.46
C SER A 136 -11.84 7.00 18.21
N MET A 137 -12.00 7.74 17.11
CA MET A 137 -11.20 7.56 15.88
C MET A 137 -9.89 8.33 15.90
N LEU A 138 -9.62 9.12 16.94
CA LEU A 138 -8.40 9.94 17.04
C LEU A 138 -7.15 9.08 16.96
N LEU A 139 -7.08 7.98 17.72
CA LEU A 139 -5.89 7.11 17.78
C LEU A 139 -5.56 6.47 16.43
N PRO A 140 -6.48 5.79 15.72
CA PRO A 140 -6.23 5.29 14.38
C PRO A 140 -5.82 6.38 13.39
N MET A 141 -6.48 7.55 13.44
CA MET A 141 -6.23 8.66 12.52
C MET A 141 -4.89 9.37 12.77
N VAL A 142 -4.28 9.22 13.94
CA VAL A 142 -2.94 9.73 14.24
C VAL A 142 -1.87 8.68 13.90
N LEU A 143 -2.08 7.42 14.29
CA LEU A 143 -1.09 6.36 14.10
C LEU A 143 -0.95 5.93 12.64
N TYR A 144 -2.05 5.82 11.91
CA TYR A 144 -2.00 5.36 10.52
C TYR A 144 -1.20 6.30 9.59
N PRO A 145 -1.44 7.64 9.58
CA PRO A 145 -0.63 8.56 8.81
C PRO A 145 0.85 8.57 9.23
N LEU A 146 1.16 8.32 10.50
CA LEU A 146 2.54 8.21 10.97
C LEU A 146 3.26 7.04 10.30
N VAL A 147 2.64 5.84 10.34
CA VAL A 147 3.17 4.64 9.69
C VAL A 147 3.28 4.83 8.18
N LEU A 148 2.25 5.42 7.56
CA LEU A 148 2.23 5.70 6.13
C LEU A 148 3.32 6.70 5.71
N SER A 149 3.53 7.76 6.49
CA SER A 149 4.59 8.76 6.24
C SER A 149 5.98 8.12 6.32
N PHE A 150 6.19 7.25 7.31
CA PHE A 150 7.45 6.54 7.47
C PHE A 150 7.71 5.57 6.30
N MET A 151 6.71 4.78 5.91
CA MET A 151 6.80 3.89 4.76
C MET A 151 7.08 4.66 3.47
N THR A 152 6.38 5.77 3.24
CA THR A 152 6.56 6.62 2.05
C THR A 152 7.96 7.21 1.99
N ALA A 153 8.48 7.70 3.12
CA ALA A 153 9.84 8.22 3.22
C ALA A 153 10.88 7.14 2.94
N MET A 154 10.70 5.93 3.48
CA MET A 154 11.58 4.79 3.19
C MET A 154 11.55 4.42 1.70
N ALA A 155 10.38 4.31 1.11
CA ALA A 155 10.24 4.01 -0.32
C ALA A 155 10.89 5.08 -1.19
N GLY A 156 10.73 6.36 -0.84
CA GLY A 156 11.33 7.49 -1.56
C GLY A 156 12.86 7.54 -1.46
N THR A 157 13.45 6.98 -0.41
CA THR A 157 14.92 6.91 -0.26
C THR A 157 15.54 5.66 -0.88
N LEU A 158 14.74 4.67 -1.29
CA LEU A 158 15.21 3.42 -1.90
C LEU A 158 16.10 3.63 -3.14
N PRO A 159 15.74 4.49 -4.13
CA PRO A 159 16.58 4.72 -5.31
C PRO A 159 18.00 5.20 -4.99
N PHE A 160 18.19 5.86 -3.85
CA PHE A 160 19.50 6.34 -3.40
C PHE A 160 20.27 5.31 -2.57
N ALA A 161 19.63 4.22 -2.17
CA ALA A 161 20.19 3.16 -1.35
C ALA A 161 20.62 1.93 -2.17
N VAL A 162 19.89 1.65 -3.24
CA VAL A 162 20.12 0.48 -4.10
C VAL A 162 21.05 0.90 -5.24
N SER A 163 22.18 0.18 -5.42
CA SER A 163 23.08 0.43 -6.54
C SER A 163 22.36 0.18 -7.88
N PRO A 164 22.78 0.89 -8.98
CA PRO A 164 22.12 0.78 -10.30
C PRO A 164 22.05 -0.63 -10.89
N GLN A 165 22.75 -1.60 -10.31
CA GLN A 165 22.76 -2.99 -10.78
C GLN A 165 21.42 -3.74 -10.58
N TRP A 166 20.44 -3.14 -9.86
CA TRP A 166 19.14 -3.76 -9.58
C TRP A 166 17.98 -3.18 -10.40
N ILE A 167 18.25 -2.16 -11.20
CA ILE A 167 17.32 -1.56 -12.16
C ILE A 167 17.54 -2.17 -13.55
#